data_654d3fa8c3327d1e418e208b8d8eb0c7
#
_entry.id   654d3fa8c3327d1e418e208b8d8eb0c7
#
_cell.length_a   1.000
_cell.length_b   1.000
_cell.length_c   1.000
_cell.angle_alpha   90.00
_cell.angle_beta   90.00
_cell.angle_gamma   90.00
#
_symmetry.space_group_name_H-M   'P 1'
#
loop_
_entity.id
_entity.type
_entity.pdbx_description
1 polymer ?
#
loop_
_entity_poly.entity_id
_entity_poly.type
_entity_poly.pdbx_seq_one_letter_code
_entity_poly.pdbx_strand_id
1 'polypeptide(L)'
;MENEKTEIISAKYITAETDHMAYQPGMDNIGSEIQDEVISRMNAYDADAYTAADVLRALRKDVLSPEDFAALLSPAALPFLEQMAQRAQMETRKHFGNSVQMFTPLYIANYCENYCIY
;
A
#
# COMPACT_ATOMS: atom_id res chain seq x y z
N MET A 1 1.43 12.46 -30.29
CA MET A 1 1.09 13.62 -29.44
C MET A 1 1.26 13.33 -27.93
N GLU A 2 1.19 12.10 -27.47
CA GLU A 2 1.47 11.76 -26.04
C GLU A 2 2.96 11.74 -25.67
N ASN A 3 3.83 11.50 -26.64
CA ASN A 3 5.29 11.40 -26.38
C ASN A 3 5.96 12.76 -26.10
N GLU A 4 5.46 13.84 -26.67
CA GLU A 4 6.02 15.19 -26.48
C GLU A 4 5.75 15.76 -25.06
N LYS A 5 4.62 15.41 -24.45
CA LYS A 5 4.30 15.88 -23.09
C LYS A 5 5.16 15.21 -22.01
N THR A 6 5.56 13.95 -22.23
CA THR A 6 6.39 13.20 -21.28
C THR A 6 7.84 13.67 -21.30
N GLU A 7 8.38 14.04 -22.49
CA GLU A 7 9.73 14.61 -22.59
C GLU A 7 9.85 16.01 -21.95
N ILE A 8 8.81 16.84 -22.09
CA ILE A 8 8.80 18.19 -21.51
C ILE A 8 8.80 18.14 -19.97
N ILE A 9 8.11 17.16 -19.38
CA ILE A 9 8.10 16.97 -17.92
C ILE A 9 9.45 16.49 -17.43
N SER A 10 10.09 15.55 -18.13
CA SER A 10 11.42 15.03 -17.77
C SER A 10 12.51 16.10 -17.85
N ALA A 11 12.52 16.91 -18.90
CA ALA A 11 13.54 17.96 -19.09
C ALA A 11 13.43 19.13 -18.08
N LYS A 12 12.26 19.36 -17.52
CA LYS A 12 12.01 20.47 -16.59
C LYS A 12 12.57 20.23 -15.18
N TYR A 13 12.84 18.97 -14.84
CA TYR A 13 13.31 18.58 -13.51
C TYR A 13 14.83 18.29 -13.43
N ILE A 14 15.54 18.37 -14.53
CA ILE A 14 16.99 18.12 -14.58
C ILE A 14 17.71 19.38 -15.07
N THR A 15 17.53 20.50 -14.42
CA THR A 15 18.40 21.65 -14.59
C THR A 15 19.42 21.67 -13.45
N ALA A 16 20.68 21.95 -13.76
CA ALA A 16 21.80 22.01 -12.82
C ALA A 16 21.64 23.03 -11.66
N GLU A 17 20.53 23.76 -11.63
CA GLU A 17 20.20 24.79 -10.65
C GLU A 17 19.08 24.38 -9.69
N THR A 18 18.58 23.13 -9.76
CA THR A 18 17.52 22.70 -8.84
C THR A 18 18.15 22.36 -7.48
N ASP A 19 17.90 23.18 -6.49
CA ASP A 19 18.22 22.84 -5.10
C ASP A 19 17.25 21.76 -4.60
N HIS A 20 17.74 20.52 -4.54
CA HIS A 20 16.95 19.38 -4.08
C HIS A 20 16.60 19.44 -2.58
N MET A 21 17.24 20.33 -1.84
CA MET A 21 16.97 20.56 -0.42
C MET A 21 15.99 21.72 -0.21
N ALA A 22 15.66 22.48 -1.25
CA ALA A 22 14.69 23.56 -1.15
C ALA A 22 13.27 23.01 -1.00
N TYR A 23 12.54 23.57 -0.03
CA TYR A 23 11.13 23.27 0.14
C TYR A 23 10.33 23.71 -1.10
N GLN A 24 9.62 22.77 -1.70
CA GLN A 24 8.79 23.05 -2.86
C GLN A 24 7.44 23.64 -2.40
N PRO A 25 7.01 24.80 -2.92
CA PRO A 25 5.72 25.37 -2.56
C PRO A 25 4.57 24.37 -2.82
N GLY A 26 3.75 24.12 -1.79
CA GLY A 26 2.63 23.20 -1.88
C GLY A 26 2.93 21.75 -1.46
N MET A 27 4.15 21.43 -1.01
CA MET A 27 4.45 20.09 -0.46
C MET A 27 3.69 19.79 0.83
N ASP A 28 3.28 20.82 1.55
CA ASP A 28 2.41 20.75 2.73
C ASP A 28 0.92 20.64 2.37
N ASN A 29 0.58 20.84 1.11
CA ASN A 29 -0.79 20.85 0.63
C ASN A 29 -1.10 19.54 -0.09
N ILE A 30 -1.03 18.42 0.64
CA ILE A 30 -1.42 17.11 0.14
C ILE A 30 -2.96 17.08 0.14
N GLY A 31 -3.58 17.62 -0.91
CA GLY A 31 -5.02 17.54 -1.16
C GLY A 31 -5.42 16.12 -1.57
N SER A 32 -5.21 15.16 -0.66
CA SER A 32 -5.57 13.77 -0.86
C SER A 32 -6.72 13.43 0.07
N GLU A 33 -7.83 12.97 -0.49
CA GLU A 33 -8.97 12.42 0.26
C GLU A 33 -8.70 11.03 0.84
N ILE A 34 -7.51 10.46 0.58
CA ILE A 34 -7.15 9.09 0.99
C ILE A 34 -7.21 8.94 2.51
N GLN A 35 -6.75 9.92 3.27
CA GLN A 35 -6.77 9.88 4.72
C GLN A 35 -8.22 9.80 5.25
N ASP A 36 -9.09 10.64 4.73
CA ASP A 36 -10.50 10.67 5.15
C ASP A 36 -11.21 9.37 4.75
N GLU A 37 -10.93 8.83 3.56
CA GLU A 37 -11.44 7.54 3.13
C GLU A 37 -10.96 6.40 4.04
N VAL A 38 -9.68 6.35 4.39
CA VAL A 38 -9.11 5.33 5.28
C VAL A 38 -9.76 5.42 6.66
N ILE A 39 -9.86 6.61 7.24
CA ILE A 39 -10.50 6.82 8.56
C ILE A 39 -11.98 6.42 8.51
N SER A 40 -12.69 6.79 7.46
CA SER A 40 -14.09 6.42 7.27
C SER A 40 -14.26 4.90 7.21
N ARG A 41 -13.45 4.19 6.45
CA ARG A 41 -13.47 2.72 6.35
C ARG A 41 -13.10 2.04 7.66
N MET A 42 -12.09 2.57 8.37
CA MET A 42 -11.70 2.04 9.68
C MET A 42 -12.86 2.17 10.71
N ASN A 43 -13.54 3.30 10.73
CA ASN A 43 -14.66 3.54 11.63
C ASN A 43 -15.90 2.71 11.26
N ALA A 44 -16.08 2.37 10.00
CA ALA A 44 -17.16 1.54 9.51
C ALA A 44 -16.89 0.03 9.64
N TYR A 45 -15.66 -0.38 9.94
CA TYR A 45 -15.30 -1.78 10.04
C TYR A 45 -15.96 -2.43 11.28
N ASP A 46 -16.79 -3.43 11.03
CA ASP A 46 -17.36 -4.30 12.06
C ASP A 46 -16.85 -5.72 11.85
N ALA A 47 -16.01 -6.18 12.77
CA ALA A 47 -15.37 -7.49 12.67
C ALA A 47 -16.39 -8.66 12.72
N ASP A 48 -17.52 -8.46 13.38
CA ASP A 48 -18.56 -9.49 13.58
C ASP A 48 -19.58 -9.54 12.42
N ALA A 49 -19.52 -8.58 11.50
CA ALA A 49 -20.44 -8.53 10.35
C ALA A 49 -20.10 -9.58 9.26
N TYR A 50 -18.89 -10.16 9.29
CA TYR A 50 -18.41 -11.08 8.26
C TYR A 50 -18.74 -12.54 8.60
N THR A 51 -18.98 -13.32 7.55
CA THR A 51 -19.30 -14.76 7.64
C THR A 51 -18.23 -15.62 6.97
N ALA A 52 -18.27 -16.93 7.26
CA ALA A 52 -17.44 -17.91 6.56
C ALA A 52 -17.61 -17.88 5.02
N ALA A 53 -18.81 -17.55 4.53
CA ALA A 53 -19.07 -17.42 3.11
C ALA A 53 -18.33 -16.24 2.48
N ASP A 54 -18.18 -15.14 3.20
CA ASP A 54 -17.43 -13.97 2.76
C ASP A 54 -15.93 -14.27 2.66
N VAL A 55 -15.38 -14.97 3.65
CA VAL A 55 -13.99 -15.44 3.65
C VAL A 55 -13.73 -16.38 2.46
N LEU A 56 -14.57 -17.37 2.25
CA LEU A 56 -14.43 -18.30 1.13
C LEU A 56 -14.58 -17.61 -0.22
N ARG A 57 -15.45 -16.60 -0.33
CA ARG A 57 -15.57 -15.78 -1.53
C ARG A 57 -14.28 -14.99 -1.80
N ALA A 58 -13.71 -14.36 -0.78
CA ALA A 58 -12.45 -13.64 -0.88
C ALA A 58 -11.29 -14.55 -1.32
N LEU A 59 -11.17 -15.75 -0.74
CA LEU A 59 -10.12 -16.71 -1.07
C LEU A 59 -10.17 -17.23 -2.53
N ARG A 60 -11.29 -17.11 -3.21
CA ARG A 60 -11.47 -17.54 -4.61
C ARG A 60 -11.12 -16.47 -5.64
N LYS A 61 -10.96 -15.20 -5.20
CA LYS A 61 -10.69 -14.07 -6.09
C LYS A 61 -9.18 -13.94 -6.35
N ASP A 62 -8.84 -13.55 -7.57
CA ASP A 62 -7.45 -13.21 -7.92
C ASP A 62 -7.08 -11.80 -7.45
N VAL A 63 -8.03 -10.87 -7.46
CA VAL A 63 -7.85 -9.50 -6.98
C VAL A 63 -8.86 -9.24 -5.88
N LEU A 64 -8.36 -8.88 -4.70
CA LEU A 64 -9.18 -8.59 -3.54
C LEU A 64 -9.62 -7.12 -3.53
N SER A 65 -10.88 -6.88 -3.18
CA SER A 65 -11.36 -5.56 -2.79
C SER A 65 -11.02 -5.26 -1.32
N PRO A 66 -11.11 -4.01 -0.86
CA PRO A 66 -10.98 -3.69 0.56
C PRO A 66 -11.95 -4.48 1.45
N GLU A 67 -13.17 -4.75 0.98
CA GLU A 67 -14.17 -5.53 1.70
C GLU A 67 -13.79 -7.02 1.80
N ASP A 68 -13.22 -7.59 0.74
CA ASP A 68 -12.70 -8.95 0.78
C ASP A 68 -11.54 -9.06 1.79
N PHE A 69 -10.65 -8.06 1.81
CA PHE A 69 -9.56 -8.01 2.78
C PHE A 69 -10.08 -7.87 4.21
N ALA A 70 -11.08 -7.04 4.44
CA ALA A 70 -11.73 -6.88 5.74
C ALA A 70 -12.35 -8.21 6.24
N ALA A 71 -12.98 -8.99 5.35
CA ALA A 71 -13.48 -10.33 5.68
C ALA A 71 -12.35 -11.29 6.11
N LEU A 72 -11.18 -11.23 5.45
CA LEU A 72 -10.01 -12.05 5.82
C LEU A 72 -9.37 -11.64 7.16
N LEU A 73 -9.58 -10.41 7.61
CA LEU A 73 -9.12 -9.92 8.92
C LEU A 73 -10.13 -10.19 10.05
N SER A 74 -11.35 -10.62 9.72
CA SER A 74 -12.41 -10.86 10.70
C SER A 74 -12.22 -12.17 11.47
N PRO A 75 -12.86 -12.34 12.63
CA PRO A 75 -12.87 -13.61 13.37
C PRO A 75 -13.41 -14.80 12.56
N ALA A 76 -14.27 -14.54 11.57
CA ALA A 76 -14.80 -15.58 10.66
C ALA A 76 -13.70 -16.26 9.82
N ALA A 77 -12.52 -15.64 9.69
CA ALA A 77 -11.39 -16.19 8.96
C ALA A 77 -10.57 -17.21 9.76
N LEU A 78 -10.70 -17.26 11.07
CA LEU A 78 -9.91 -18.16 11.93
C LEU A 78 -9.92 -19.64 11.49
N PRO A 79 -11.06 -20.24 11.11
CA PRO A 79 -11.08 -21.63 10.63
C PRO A 79 -10.38 -21.84 9.28
N PHE A 80 -10.07 -20.76 8.55
CA PHE A 80 -9.50 -20.80 7.21
C PHE A 80 -8.03 -20.39 7.14
N LEU A 81 -7.35 -20.23 8.28
CA LEU A 81 -5.94 -19.79 8.34
C LEU A 81 -5.01 -20.63 7.49
N GLU A 82 -5.19 -21.94 7.48
CA GLU A 82 -4.38 -22.86 6.65
C GLU A 82 -4.59 -22.57 5.14
N GLN A 83 -5.84 -22.38 4.72
CA GLN A 83 -6.16 -22.05 3.32
C GLN A 83 -5.60 -20.69 2.93
N MET A 84 -5.66 -19.70 3.84
CA MET A 84 -5.05 -18.39 3.65
C MET A 84 -3.54 -18.49 3.50
N ALA A 85 -2.88 -19.29 4.35
CA ALA A 85 -1.44 -19.50 4.28
C ALA A 85 -1.02 -20.18 2.97
N GLN A 86 -1.75 -21.20 2.53
CA GLN A 86 -1.51 -21.87 1.25
C GLN A 86 -1.69 -20.91 0.07
N ARG A 87 -2.72 -20.07 0.10
CA ARG A 87 -2.93 -19.05 -0.94
C ARG A 87 -1.80 -18.04 -0.95
N ALA A 88 -1.40 -17.52 0.21
CA ALA A 88 -0.27 -16.59 0.33
C ALA A 88 1.04 -17.20 -0.18
N GLN A 89 1.29 -18.49 0.11
CA GLN A 89 2.45 -19.20 -0.41
C GLN A 89 2.43 -19.30 -1.95
N MET A 90 1.27 -19.60 -2.54
CA MET A 90 1.14 -19.66 -4.00
C MET A 90 1.42 -18.31 -4.65
N GLU A 91 0.87 -17.23 -4.11
CA GLU A 91 1.11 -15.87 -4.62
C GLU A 91 2.58 -15.45 -4.44
N THR A 92 3.18 -15.77 -3.29
CA THR A 92 4.61 -15.51 -3.05
C THR A 92 5.48 -16.22 -4.08
N ARG A 93 5.22 -17.50 -4.33
CA ARG A 93 5.99 -18.27 -5.33
C ARG A 93 5.79 -17.76 -6.75
N LYS A 94 4.57 -17.33 -7.08
CA LYS A 94 4.23 -16.79 -8.39
C LYS A 94 4.99 -15.49 -8.68
N HIS A 95 5.15 -14.61 -7.69
CA HIS A 95 5.72 -13.28 -7.88
C HIS A 95 7.21 -13.18 -7.52
N PHE A 96 7.69 -13.98 -6.58
CA PHE A 96 9.05 -13.91 -6.06
C PHE A 96 9.86 -15.20 -6.26
N GLY A 97 9.20 -16.27 -6.69
CA GLY A 97 9.86 -17.58 -6.82
C GLY A 97 10.30 -18.12 -5.46
N ASN A 98 11.55 -18.63 -5.41
CA ASN A 98 12.17 -19.10 -4.16
C ASN A 98 13.16 -18.10 -3.57
N SER A 99 13.14 -16.86 -4.05
CA SER A 99 14.03 -15.81 -3.55
C SER A 99 13.54 -15.27 -2.22
N VAL A 100 14.44 -15.18 -1.25
CA VAL A 100 14.21 -14.55 0.05
C VAL A 100 15.15 -13.36 0.16
N GLN A 101 14.58 -12.17 0.28
CA GLN A 101 15.34 -10.94 0.52
C GLN A 101 15.40 -10.70 2.03
N MET A 102 16.61 -10.66 2.56
CA MET A 102 16.85 -10.31 3.96
C MET A 102 17.42 -8.91 4.04
N PHE A 103 16.92 -8.09 4.94
CA PHE A 103 17.45 -6.76 5.19
C PHE A 103 17.44 -6.47 6.70
N THR A 104 18.35 -5.61 7.11
CA THR A 104 18.37 -5.07 8.48
C THR A 104 18.36 -3.55 8.37
N PRO A 105 17.39 -2.85 8.96
CA PRO A 105 17.43 -1.40 9.04
C PRO A 105 18.55 -0.95 9.95
N LEU A 106 19.35 0.01 9.51
CA LEU A 106 20.39 0.65 10.29
C LEU A 106 20.07 2.14 10.44
N TYR A 107 19.71 2.56 11.64
CA TYR A 107 19.46 3.96 11.94
C TYR A 107 20.76 4.63 12.37
N ILE A 108 21.23 5.57 11.54
CA ILE A 108 22.45 6.34 11.83
C ILE A 108 22.12 7.54 12.71
N ALA A 109 20.92 8.10 12.55
CA ALA A 109 20.41 9.24 13.31
C ALA A 109 18.90 9.21 13.41
N ASN A 110 18.35 9.79 14.49
CA ASN A 110 16.91 9.90 14.73
C ASN A 110 16.32 11.25 14.32
N TYR A 111 17.13 12.16 13.77
CA TYR A 111 16.67 13.44 13.27
C TYR A 111 16.79 13.48 11.76
N CYS A 112 15.84 14.19 11.15
CA CYS A 112 15.75 14.34 9.70
C CYS A 112 15.39 15.78 9.40
N GLU A 113 16.02 16.36 8.38
CA GLU A 113 15.73 17.72 7.91
C GLU A 113 14.59 17.74 6.88
N ASN A 114 14.04 16.59 6.52
CA ASN A 114 12.90 16.48 5.61
C ASN A 114 11.59 16.76 6.33
N TYR A 115 10.72 17.51 5.69
CA TYR A 115 9.36 17.81 6.15
C TYR A 115 8.41 16.64 5.76
N CYS A 116 8.58 15.48 6.39
CA CYS A 116 7.69 14.36 6.15
C CYS A 116 6.36 14.58 6.89
N ILE A 117 5.25 14.44 6.18
CA ILE A 117 3.89 14.58 6.73
C ILE A 117 3.27 13.19 6.83
N TYR A 118 3.70 12.38 7.80
CA TYR A 118 3.03 11.11 8.18
C TYR A 118 3.34 10.72 9.60
#